data_29d40f951b590cb5eef584913a39d006
#
_entry.id   29d40f951b590cb5eef584913a39d006
#
_cell.length_a   1.000
_cell.length_b   1.000
_cell.length_c   1.000
_cell.angle_alpha   90.00
_cell.angle_beta   90.00
_cell.angle_gamma   90.00
#
_symmetry.space_group_name_H-M   'P 1'
#
loop_
_entity.id
_entity.type
_entity.pdbx_description
1 polymer ?
#
loop_
_entity_poly.entity_id
_entity_poly.type
_entity_poly.pdbx_seq_one_letter_code
_entity_poly.pdbx_strand_id
1 'polypeptide(L)'
;MSSETQNSKKLNVKHGNIAGSEFEDLNMSGSHFTGINLSKATFRDINFSDVTFGAAQIGGTLFRHIGPPPGKDGKQARQRPVTFEEAMLCDSTFRKVDMSNVHVIDCNIEGMRIDGVLVSEMLAAYRERSTK
;
A
#
# COMPACT_ATOMS: atom_id res chain seq x y z
N MET A 1 15.55 -18.96 -28.41
CA MET A 1 15.53 -20.13 -27.58
C MET A 1 14.87 -19.90 -26.26
N SER A 2 13.76 -20.53 -26.12
CA SER A 2 12.90 -20.36 -24.97
C SER A 2 13.51 -20.84 -23.66
N SER A 3 14.51 -21.69 -23.69
CA SER A 3 15.15 -22.22 -22.49
C SER A 3 15.85 -21.15 -21.65
N GLU A 4 16.30 -20.07 -22.24
CA GLU A 4 16.96 -18.99 -21.51
C GLU A 4 15.98 -18.19 -20.68
N THR A 5 14.72 -18.03 -21.14
CA THR A 5 13.69 -17.29 -20.40
C THR A 5 13.14 -18.04 -19.20
N GLN A 6 13.40 -19.34 -19.10
CA GLN A 6 12.92 -20.18 -18.01
C GLN A 6 13.97 -20.42 -16.94
N ASN A 7 15.16 -19.85 -17.09
CA ASN A 7 16.22 -19.98 -16.10
C ASN A 7 15.87 -19.25 -14.82
N SER A 8 15.72 -20.04 -13.75
CA SER A 8 15.51 -19.52 -12.41
C SER A 8 16.87 -19.20 -11.79
N LYS A 9 17.29 -17.96 -11.86
CA LYS A 9 18.55 -17.51 -11.24
C LYS A 9 18.23 -16.59 -10.07
N LYS A 10 18.82 -16.91 -8.93
CA LYS A 10 18.80 -16.00 -7.80
C LYS A 10 19.87 -14.93 -8.01
N LEU A 11 19.46 -13.68 -7.90
CA LEU A 11 20.38 -12.55 -7.88
C LEU A 11 20.72 -12.20 -6.44
N ASN A 12 21.98 -11.93 -6.20
CA ASN A 12 22.46 -11.46 -4.91
C ASN A 12 23.26 -10.18 -5.15
N VAL A 13 22.58 -9.05 -5.09
CA VAL A 13 23.19 -7.74 -5.33
C VAL A 13 23.38 -7.05 -3.99
N LYS A 14 24.60 -6.72 -3.64
CA LYS A 14 24.95 -6.08 -2.36
C LYS A 14 25.91 -4.93 -2.58
N HIS A 15 25.72 -3.88 -1.77
CA HIS A 15 26.68 -2.76 -1.69
C HIS A 15 26.97 -2.08 -3.04
N GLY A 16 25.97 -2.08 -3.92
CA GLY A 16 26.11 -1.50 -5.26
C GLY A 16 25.19 -0.34 -5.53
N ASN A 17 25.44 0.36 -6.61
CA ASN A 17 24.57 1.38 -7.14
C ASN A 17 24.00 0.86 -8.47
N ILE A 18 22.71 0.56 -8.47
CA ILE A 18 21.97 0.13 -9.67
C ILE A 18 20.84 1.10 -9.99
N ALA A 19 21.03 2.37 -9.63
CA ALA A 19 20.05 3.42 -9.93
C ALA A 19 19.76 3.47 -11.44
N GLY A 20 18.51 3.70 -11.79
CA GLY A 20 18.09 3.71 -13.19
C GLY A 20 17.83 2.34 -13.80
N SER A 21 17.96 1.26 -13.03
CA SER A 21 17.68 -0.08 -13.53
C SER A 21 16.20 -0.29 -13.82
N GLU A 22 15.93 -1.13 -14.80
CA GLU A 22 14.58 -1.54 -15.17
C GLU A 22 14.39 -3.03 -14.94
N PHE A 23 13.27 -3.39 -14.36
CA PHE A 23 12.87 -4.77 -14.12
C PHE A 23 11.48 -4.97 -14.73
N GLU A 24 11.38 -5.83 -15.71
CA GLU A 24 10.15 -6.00 -16.50
C GLU A 24 9.85 -7.49 -16.68
N ASP A 25 8.58 -7.83 -16.55
CA ASP A 25 8.06 -9.18 -16.78
C ASP A 25 8.82 -10.27 -15.98
N LEU A 26 9.07 -9.99 -14.71
CA LEU A 26 9.80 -10.89 -13.83
C LEU A 26 8.92 -11.45 -12.73
N ASN A 27 9.21 -12.68 -12.35
CA ASN A 27 8.71 -13.26 -11.11
C ASN A 27 9.77 -13.09 -10.03
N MET A 28 9.50 -12.21 -9.08
CA MET A 28 10.38 -11.93 -7.94
C MET A 28 9.74 -12.35 -6.60
N SER A 29 8.79 -13.29 -6.65
CA SER A 29 8.14 -13.77 -5.42
C SER A 29 9.18 -14.38 -4.47
N GLY A 30 9.01 -14.13 -3.18
CA GLY A 30 9.94 -14.59 -2.16
C GLY A 30 11.26 -13.81 -2.07
N SER A 31 11.43 -12.74 -2.86
CA SER A 31 12.66 -11.92 -2.81
C SER A 31 12.67 -11.04 -1.58
N HIS A 32 13.86 -10.68 -1.13
CA HIS A 32 14.09 -9.80 0.00
C HIS A 32 14.80 -8.53 -0.44
N PHE A 33 14.26 -7.40 -0.04
CA PHE A 33 14.82 -6.08 -0.29
C PHE A 33 15.11 -5.44 1.06
N THR A 34 16.37 -5.28 1.42
CA THR A 34 16.78 -4.76 2.73
C THR A 34 17.78 -3.63 2.55
N GLY A 35 17.55 -2.53 3.26
CA GLY A 35 18.45 -1.37 3.20
C GLY A 35 18.52 -0.73 1.82
N ILE A 36 17.41 -0.77 1.08
CA ILE A 36 17.34 -0.29 -0.30
C ILE A 36 16.74 1.12 -0.34
N ASN A 37 17.32 1.97 -1.16
CA ASN A 37 16.74 3.26 -1.47
C ASN A 37 15.99 3.17 -2.80
N LEU A 38 14.67 3.22 -2.75
CA LEU A 38 13.79 3.21 -3.91
C LEU A 38 13.15 4.58 -4.15
N SER A 39 13.73 5.65 -3.60
CA SER A 39 13.19 6.99 -3.82
C SER A 39 13.11 7.30 -5.31
N LYS A 40 11.99 7.91 -5.72
CA LYS A 40 11.69 8.25 -7.12
C LYS A 40 11.48 7.04 -8.04
N ALA A 41 11.46 5.81 -7.50
CA ALA A 41 11.12 4.64 -8.30
C ALA A 41 9.64 4.65 -8.67
N THR A 42 9.32 4.02 -9.80
CA THR A 42 7.95 3.83 -10.26
C THR A 42 7.64 2.34 -10.27
N PHE A 43 6.52 1.98 -9.66
CA PHE A 43 5.98 0.63 -9.68
C PHE A 43 4.67 0.64 -10.46
N ARG A 44 4.59 -0.11 -11.54
CA ARG A 44 3.42 -0.17 -12.39
C ARG A 44 3.09 -1.62 -12.71
N ASP A 45 1.81 -1.94 -12.65
CA ASP A 45 1.30 -3.28 -12.94
C ASP A 45 2.00 -4.37 -12.11
N ILE A 46 2.19 -4.09 -10.83
CA ILE A 46 2.88 -4.96 -9.88
C ILE A 46 1.86 -5.67 -9.01
N ASN A 47 2.08 -6.94 -8.76
CA ASN A 47 1.33 -7.70 -7.76
C ASN A 47 2.12 -7.72 -6.45
N PHE A 48 1.65 -6.94 -5.46
CA PHE A 48 2.21 -6.91 -4.11
C PHE A 48 1.38 -7.73 -3.12
N SER A 49 0.62 -8.71 -3.58
CA SER A 49 -0.15 -9.58 -2.68
C SER A 49 0.77 -10.32 -1.70
N ASP A 50 0.40 -10.32 -0.44
CA ASP A 50 1.13 -11.01 0.63
C ASP A 50 2.57 -10.48 0.85
N VAL A 51 2.85 -9.26 0.43
CA VAL A 51 4.12 -8.58 0.69
C VAL A 51 4.06 -7.89 2.05
N THR A 52 5.18 -7.86 2.75
CA THR A 52 5.37 -7.09 3.98
C THR A 52 6.29 -5.91 3.73
N PHE A 53 5.81 -4.71 4.02
CA PHE A 53 6.64 -3.50 4.07
C PHE A 53 6.90 -3.19 5.54
N GLY A 54 8.10 -3.49 6.01
CA GLY A 54 8.51 -3.25 7.39
C GLY A 54 9.58 -2.18 7.48
N ALA A 55 9.47 -1.28 8.45
CA ALA A 55 10.44 -0.20 8.69
C ALA A 55 10.68 0.66 7.43
N ALA A 56 9.65 0.85 6.63
CA ALA A 56 9.76 1.60 5.36
C ALA A 56 9.39 3.07 5.55
N GLN A 57 10.04 3.94 4.78
CA GLN A 57 9.68 5.34 4.69
C GLN A 57 8.90 5.54 3.39
N ILE A 58 7.67 6.03 3.49
CA ILE A 58 6.80 6.23 2.32
C ILE A 58 6.36 7.69 2.16
N GLY A 59 7.07 8.63 2.77
CA GLY A 59 6.74 10.04 2.64
C GLY A 59 6.74 10.50 1.19
N GLY A 60 5.71 11.23 0.81
CA GLY A 60 5.56 11.72 -0.57
C GLY A 60 5.10 10.68 -1.58
N THR A 61 4.86 9.44 -1.17
CA THR A 61 4.42 8.39 -2.08
C THR A 61 2.97 8.60 -2.51
N LEU A 62 2.69 8.36 -3.77
CA LEU A 62 1.34 8.35 -4.32
C LEU A 62 0.94 6.91 -4.65
N PHE A 63 -0.11 6.45 -3.99
CA PHE A 63 -0.77 5.19 -4.33
C PHE A 63 -2.00 5.51 -5.16
N ARG A 64 -2.02 5.08 -6.42
CA ARG A 64 -3.09 5.37 -7.36
C ARG A 64 -3.50 4.11 -8.10
N HIS A 65 -4.79 3.94 -8.30
CA HIS A 65 -5.34 2.78 -9.00
C HIS A 65 -4.93 1.46 -8.36
N ILE A 66 -5.00 1.41 -7.03
CA ILE A 66 -4.65 0.23 -6.25
C ILE A 66 -5.87 -0.67 -6.15
N GLY A 67 -5.67 -1.93 -6.47
CA GLY A 67 -6.70 -2.96 -6.45
C GLY A 67 -6.44 -4.01 -7.53
N PRO A 68 -7.13 -5.16 -7.46
CA PRO A 68 -6.96 -6.18 -8.49
C PRO A 68 -7.57 -5.73 -9.82
N PRO A 69 -7.09 -6.26 -10.95
CA PRO A 69 -7.71 -5.99 -12.23
C PRO A 69 -9.13 -6.58 -12.29
N PRO A 70 -9.97 -6.08 -13.20
CA PRO A 70 -11.30 -6.67 -13.38
C PRO A 70 -11.21 -8.16 -13.71
N GLY A 71 -12.18 -8.93 -13.23
CA GLY A 71 -12.28 -10.34 -13.56
C GLY A 71 -12.65 -10.59 -15.02
N LYS A 72 -12.67 -11.86 -15.42
CA LYS A 72 -13.03 -12.27 -16.79
C LYS A 72 -14.43 -11.84 -17.19
N ASP A 73 -15.33 -11.66 -16.23
CA ASP A 73 -16.69 -11.18 -16.42
C ASP A 73 -16.79 -9.64 -16.53
N GLY A 74 -15.67 -8.94 -16.50
CA GLY A 74 -15.61 -7.48 -16.50
C GLY A 74 -15.97 -6.83 -15.19
N LYS A 75 -16.30 -7.59 -14.15
CA LYS A 75 -16.62 -7.07 -12.84
C LYS A 75 -15.36 -6.84 -12.03
N GLN A 76 -15.37 -5.76 -11.23
CA GLN A 76 -14.26 -5.45 -10.36
C GLN A 76 -14.14 -6.52 -9.27
N ALA A 77 -13.01 -7.20 -9.22
CA ALA A 77 -12.69 -8.10 -8.12
C ALA A 77 -12.42 -7.32 -6.84
N ARG A 78 -12.75 -7.91 -5.70
CA ARG A 78 -12.51 -7.27 -4.40
C ARG A 78 -11.11 -7.63 -3.93
N GLN A 79 -10.34 -6.60 -3.53
CA GLN A 79 -9.01 -6.80 -2.96
C GLN A 79 -9.14 -7.42 -1.56
N ARG A 80 -8.24 -8.36 -1.25
CA ARG A 80 -8.12 -8.87 0.12
C ARG A 80 -7.71 -7.74 1.07
N PRO A 81 -8.09 -7.80 2.36
CA PRO A 81 -7.78 -6.74 3.30
C PRO A 81 -6.30 -6.41 3.38
N VAL A 82 -6.01 -5.12 3.53
CA VAL A 82 -4.68 -4.59 3.77
C VAL A 82 -4.64 -4.06 5.19
N THR A 83 -3.53 -4.26 5.89
CA THR A 83 -3.35 -3.77 7.26
C THR A 83 -2.22 -2.75 7.31
N PHE A 84 -2.49 -1.61 7.93
CA PHE A 84 -1.47 -0.66 8.37
C PHE A 84 -1.37 -0.75 9.89
N GLU A 85 -0.22 -1.12 10.39
CA GLU A 85 0.03 -1.33 11.81
C GLU A 85 1.29 -0.59 12.21
N GLU A 86 1.23 0.15 13.32
CA GLU A 86 2.35 0.95 13.81
C GLU A 86 2.94 1.85 12.71
N ALA A 87 2.06 2.49 11.95
CA ALA A 87 2.44 3.31 10.81
C ALA A 87 2.13 4.79 11.05
N MET A 88 2.97 5.66 10.51
CA MET A 88 2.73 7.10 10.50
C MET A 88 2.09 7.50 9.18
N LEU A 89 0.80 7.82 9.22
CA LEU A 89 0.04 8.31 8.07
C LEU A 89 -0.46 9.74 8.28
N CYS A 90 0.17 10.48 9.20
CA CYS A 90 -0.22 11.86 9.49
C CYS A 90 -0.12 12.73 8.23
N ASP A 91 -1.01 13.69 8.12
CA ASP A 91 -1.10 14.64 7.00
C ASP A 91 -1.36 13.98 5.64
N SER A 92 -1.73 12.71 5.63
CA SER A 92 -2.07 11.98 4.39
C SER A 92 -3.50 12.23 3.96
N THR A 93 -3.76 12.05 2.68
CA THR A 93 -5.09 12.24 2.10
C THR A 93 -5.57 10.96 1.42
N PHE A 94 -6.78 10.57 1.74
CA PHE A 94 -7.51 9.51 1.04
C PHE A 94 -8.61 10.16 0.21
N ARG A 95 -8.56 10.03 -1.09
CA ARG A 95 -9.49 10.66 -2.02
C ARG A 95 -9.99 9.68 -3.05
N LYS A 96 -11.30 9.59 -3.21
CA LYS A 96 -11.94 8.67 -4.14
C LYS A 96 -11.50 7.22 -3.91
N VAL A 97 -11.40 6.82 -2.65
CA VAL A 97 -10.98 5.48 -2.21
C VAL A 97 -12.21 4.76 -1.68
N ASP A 98 -12.34 3.50 -2.04
CA ASP A 98 -13.34 2.64 -1.40
C ASP A 98 -12.83 2.23 -0.03
N MET A 99 -13.44 2.78 1.01
CA MET A 99 -13.11 2.49 2.41
C MET A 99 -14.22 1.70 3.11
N SER A 100 -15.04 1.02 2.34
CA SER A 100 -16.09 0.18 2.94
C SER A 100 -15.48 -0.88 3.85
N ASN A 101 -16.08 -1.03 5.02
CA ASN A 101 -15.67 -1.98 6.06
C ASN A 101 -14.23 -1.76 6.59
N VAL A 102 -13.67 -0.57 6.43
CA VAL A 102 -12.40 -0.21 7.05
C VAL A 102 -12.61 0.01 8.55
N HIS A 103 -11.72 -0.53 9.37
CA HIS A 103 -11.70 -0.35 10.82
C HIS A 103 -10.51 0.50 11.21
N VAL A 104 -10.74 1.54 12.00
CA VAL A 104 -9.71 2.39 12.59
C VAL A 104 -9.73 2.12 14.09
N ILE A 105 -8.69 1.45 14.59
CA ILE A 105 -8.64 0.94 15.95
C ILE A 105 -7.35 1.41 16.63
N ASP A 106 -7.48 1.95 17.85
CA ASP A 106 -6.35 2.38 18.69
C ASP A 106 -5.40 3.34 17.96
N CYS A 107 -5.97 4.25 17.17
CA CYS A 107 -5.21 5.20 16.37
C CYS A 107 -5.27 6.61 16.99
N ASN A 108 -4.23 7.38 16.75
CA ASN A 108 -4.28 8.82 17.00
C ASN A 108 -5.07 9.47 15.86
N ILE A 109 -6.24 9.98 16.17
CA ILE A 109 -7.14 10.62 15.20
C ILE A 109 -7.22 12.15 15.38
N GLU A 110 -6.27 12.74 16.11
CA GLU A 110 -6.24 14.18 16.30
C GLU A 110 -6.17 14.90 14.96
N GLY A 111 -7.12 15.81 14.73
CA GLY A 111 -7.20 16.54 13.47
C GLY A 111 -7.72 15.75 12.26
N MET A 112 -8.01 14.45 12.44
CA MET A 112 -8.58 13.64 11.35
C MET A 112 -9.95 14.16 10.95
N ARG A 113 -10.20 14.24 9.65
CA ARG A 113 -11.48 14.71 9.10
C ARG A 113 -12.03 13.71 8.10
N ILE A 114 -13.34 13.60 8.07
CA ILE A 114 -14.09 12.91 7.03
C ILE A 114 -15.02 13.95 6.41
N ASP A 115 -14.84 14.19 5.12
CA ASP A 115 -15.60 15.22 4.37
C ASP A 115 -15.64 16.57 5.10
N GLY A 116 -14.50 16.99 5.64
CA GLY A 116 -14.31 18.27 6.29
C GLY A 116 -14.76 18.34 7.74
N VAL A 117 -15.36 17.29 8.29
CA VAL A 117 -15.83 17.26 9.68
C VAL A 117 -14.82 16.51 10.56
N LEU A 118 -14.48 17.07 11.70
CA LEU A 118 -13.56 16.41 12.65
C LEU A 118 -14.18 15.13 13.19
N VAL A 119 -13.43 14.05 13.10
CA VAL A 119 -13.85 12.75 13.61
C VAL A 119 -14.06 12.81 15.12
N SER A 120 -13.22 13.57 15.85
CA SER A 120 -13.39 13.76 17.30
C SER A 120 -14.75 14.39 17.66
N GLU A 121 -15.23 15.32 16.84
CA GLU A 121 -16.56 15.93 17.03
C GLU A 121 -17.67 14.93 16.73
N MET A 122 -17.51 14.12 15.68
CA MET A 122 -18.48 13.07 15.37
C MET A 122 -18.61 12.07 16.51
N LEU A 123 -17.48 11.64 17.07
CA LEU A 123 -17.45 10.69 18.16
C LEU A 123 -18.05 11.30 19.45
N ALA A 124 -17.75 12.58 19.74
CA ALA A 124 -18.32 13.27 20.87
C ALA A 124 -19.84 13.38 20.75
N ALA A 125 -20.35 13.74 19.58
CA ALA A 125 -21.80 13.84 19.33
C ALA A 125 -22.47 12.47 19.47
N TYR A 126 -21.85 11.41 18.98
CA TYR A 126 -22.36 10.06 19.11
C TYR A 126 -22.45 9.63 20.59
N ARG A 127 -21.40 9.87 21.37
CA ARG A 127 -21.36 9.53 22.80
C ARG A 127 -22.38 10.31 23.59
N GLU A 128 -22.54 11.60 23.32
CA GLU A 128 -23.54 12.42 23.95
C GLU A 128 -24.94 11.91 23.66
N ARG A 129 -25.22 11.53 22.42
CA ARG A 129 -26.50 10.94 22.02
C ARG A 129 -26.76 9.60 22.71
N SER A 130 -25.71 8.78 22.91
CA SER A 130 -25.82 7.48 23.55
C SER A 130 -26.16 7.55 25.04
N THR A 131 -25.83 8.66 25.71
CA THR A 131 -26.08 8.85 27.14
C THR A 131 -27.46 9.42 27.45
N LYS A 132 -28.21 9.77 26.41
CA LYS A 132 -29.61 10.23 26.55
C LYS A 132 -30.59 9.02 26.37
#